data_a501f5c3cf086b5ffed47b93535bd7f7
#
_entry.id   a501f5c3cf086b5ffed47b93535bd7f7
#
_cell.length_a   1.000
_cell.length_b   1.000
_cell.length_c   1.000
_cell.angle_alpha   90.00
_cell.angle_beta   90.00
_cell.angle_gamma   90.00
#
_symmetry.space_group_name_H-M   'P 1'
#
loop_
_entity.id
_entity.type
_entity.pdbx_description
1 polymer ?
#
loop_
_entity_poly.entity_id
_entity_poly.type
_entity_poly.pdbx_seq_one_letter_code
_entity_poly.pdbx_strand_id
1 'polypeptide(L)'
;MPLRKPTKKSSNTANRISKARLAAMIEEATVDAYGDSEQTTGWYTMLEEHLALPFETTMLGVLVKVVALDVRGDNGIVAICTRGRERQSVPILDLPLPSPRPEGVEWIEAYRHWLGGWPRTLATARARRSV
;
A
#
# COMPACT_ATOMS: atom_id res chain seq x y z
N MET A 1 -3.21 -35.42 -0.24
CA MET A 1 -3.32 -34.71 -0.39
C MET A 1 -3.12 -33.96 -0.68
N PRO A 2 -3.11 -34.11 -0.58
CA PRO A 2 -2.94 -33.18 -0.82
C PRO A 2 -2.92 -32.30 -0.81
N LEU A 3 -2.96 -32.12 -0.74
CA LEU A 3 -2.97 -31.14 -0.77
C LEU A 3 -2.60 -30.36 -0.37
N ARG A 4 -2.44 -30.56 0.13
CA ARG A 4 -2.24 -29.69 0.56
C ARG A 4 -1.45 -29.09 0.42
N LYS A 5 -1.05 -29.24 0.27
CA LYS A 5 -0.50 -28.49 0.02
C LYS A 5 -0.40 -27.48 -0.26
N PRO A 6 -0.56 -27.47 -0.45
CA PRO A 6 -0.50 -26.20 -0.97
C PRO A 6 -0.62 -25.16 -0.06
N THR A 7 -0.70 -25.38 0.99
CA THR A 7 -0.91 -24.31 1.77
C THR A 7 0.20 -23.45 1.98
N LYS A 8 1.36 -23.89 2.09
CA LYS A 8 2.38 -23.02 2.30
C LYS A 8 2.66 -22.26 1.16
N LYS A 9 2.52 -22.83 0.08
CA LYS A 9 2.69 -22.08 -1.02
C LYS A 9 1.58 -21.17 -1.09
N SER A 10 0.50 -21.48 -0.50
CA SER A 10 -0.56 -20.59 -0.54
C SER A 10 -0.26 -19.35 0.22
N SER A 11 0.55 -19.38 1.21
CA SER A 11 0.84 -18.15 1.88
C SER A 11 1.67 -17.26 0.99
N ASN A 12 2.54 -17.82 0.19
CA ASN A 12 3.23 -17.01 -0.76
C ASN A 12 2.27 -16.46 -1.74
N THR A 13 1.32 -17.28 -2.15
CA THR A 13 0.35 -16.83 -3.10
C THR A 13 -0.51 -15.76 -2.53
N ALA A 14 -0.79 -15.83 -1.26
CA ALA A 14 -1.60 -14.82 -0.65
C ALA A 14 -0.92 -13.47 -0.68
N ASN A 15 0.41 -13.45 -0.71
CA ASN A 15 1.11 -12.21 -0.77
C ASN A 15 1.31 -11.74 -2.18
N ARG A 16 0.86 -12.56 -3.15
CA ARG A 16 1.05 -12.20 -4.52
C ARG A 16 -0.27 -11.98 -5.15
N ILE A 17 -0.51 -10.80 -5.64
CA ILE A 17 -1.77 -10.45 -6.27
C ILE A 17 -1.66 -10.73 -7.75
N SER A 18 -2.67 -11.35 -8.34
CA SER A 18 -2.62 -11.65 -9.76
C SER A 18 -2.67 -10.36 -10.56
N LYS A 19 -2.20 -10.44 -11.80
CA LYS A 19 -2.22 -9.27 -12.66
C LYS A 19 -3.63 -8.78 -12.89
N ALA A 20 -4.57 -9.70 -13.06
CA ALA A 20 -5.94 -9.29 -13.29
C ALA A 20 -6.49 -8.56 -12.07
N ARG A 21 -6.16 -9.05 -10.88
CA ARG A 21 -6.62 -8.41 -9.66
C ARG A 21 -5.98 -7.05 -9.50
N LEU A 22 -4.69 -6.94 -9.78
CA LEU A 22 -4.01 -5.66 -9.68
C LEU A 22 -4.62 -4.66 -10.64
N ALA A 23 -4.90 -5.09 -11.86
CA ALA A 23 -5.50 -4.18 -12.84
C ALA A 23 -6.85 -3.69 -12.36
N ALA A 24 -7.64 -4.58 -11.79
CA ALA A 24 -8.96 -4.19 -11.30
C ALA A 24 -8.84 -3.21 -10.13
N MET A 25 -7.89 -3.45 -9.25
CA MET A 25 -7.71 -2.57 -8.09
C MET A 25 -7.23 -1.19 -8.53
N ILE A 26 -6.32 -1.16 -9.49
CA ILE A 26 -5.82 0.11 -9.99
C ILE A 26 -6.94 0.88 -10.67
N GLU A 27 -7.76 0.18 -11.43
CA GLU A 27 -8.86 0.84 -12.09
C GLU A 27 -9.85 1.39 -11.08
N GLU A 28 -10.13 0.61 -10.05
CA GLU A 28 -11.06 1.07 -9.03
C GLU A 28 -10.54 2.30 -8.29
N ALA A 29 -9.25 2.30 -7.96
CA ALA A 29 -8.68 3.41 -7.22
C ALA A 29 -8.62 4.68 -8.03
N THR A 30 -8.45 4.55 -9.34
CA THR A 30 -8.26 5.72 -10.18
C THR A 30 -9.46 6.06 -11.04
N VAL A 31 -10.59 5.41 -10.82
CA VAL A 31 -11.77 5.70 -11.61
C VAL A 31 -12.16 7.15 -11.43
N ASP A 32 -12.47 7.81 -12.51
CA ASP A 32 -12.88 9.22 -12.50
C ASP A 32 -11.83 10.16 -11.93
N ALA A 33 -10.60 9.74 -11.87
CA ALA A 33 -9.53 10.58 -11.38
C ALA A 33 -8.68 11.02 -12.56
N TYR A 34 -8.59 12.32 -12.77
CA TYR A 34 -8.00 12.84 -14.00
C TYR A 34 -6.69 13.58 -13.80
N GLY A 35 -6.15 13.61 -12.63
CA GLY A 35 -4.86 14.23 -12.40
C GLY A 35 -4.16 13.49 -11.30
N ASP A 36 -2.88 13.80 -11.12
CA ASP A 36 -2.09 13.11 -10.13
C ASP A 36 -2.69 13.26 -8.74
N SER A 37 -3.16 14.44 -8.44
CA SER A 37 -3.73 14.70 -7.14
C SER A 37 -5.00 13.90 -6.92
N GLU A 38 -5.85 13.84 -7.93
CA GLU A 38 -7.08 13.08 -7.80
C GLU A 38 -6.81 11.60 -7.70
N GLN A 39 -5.81 11.12 -8.42
CA GLN A 39 -5.47 9.71 -8.36
C GLN A 39 -4.90 9.34 -7.00
N THR A 40 -4.08 10.20 -6.43
CA THR A 40 -3.56 9.95 -5.10
C THR A 40 -4.70 9.93 -4.07
N THR A 41 -5.66 10.81 -4.23
CA THR A 41 -6.80 10.83 -3.34
C THR A 41 -7.61 9.54 -3.49
N GLY A 42 -7.72 9.03 -4.70
CA GLY A 42 -8.40 7.77 -4.93
C GLY A 42 -7.74 6.63 -4.20
N TRP A 43 -6.41 6.56 -4.28
CA TRP A 43 -5.69 5.52 -3.56
C TRP A 43 -5.84 5.68 -2.05
N TYR A 44 -5.82 6.91 -1.58
CA TYR A 44 -6.00 7.16 -0.16
C TYR A 44 -7.37 6.64 0.28
N THR A 45 -8.40 6.91 -0.50
CA THR A 45 -9.74 6.45 -0.17
C THR A 45 -9.80 4.93 -0.09
N MET A 46 -9.19 4.25 -1.06
CA MET A 46 -9.20 2.79 -1.05
C MET A 46 -8.46 2.25 0.15
N LEU A 47 -7.31 2.84 0.46
CA LEU A 47 -6.55 2.38 1.60
C LEU A 47 -7.30 2.65 2.90
N GLU A 48 -7.93 3.80 3.00
CA GLU A 48 -8.66 4.12 4.20
C GLU A 48 -9.85 3.20 4.41
N GLU A 49 -10.49 2.80 3.32
CA GLU A 49 -11.63 1.92 3.43
C GLU A 49 -11.26 0.49 3.75
N HIS A 50 -10.15 0.03 3.23
CA HIS A 50 -9.82 -1.39 3.26
C HIS A 50 -8.76 -1.79 4.25
N LEU A 51 -7.84 -0.91 4.58
CA LEU A 51 -6.75 -1.28 5.48
C LEU A 51 -7.24 -1.22 6.92
N ALA A 52 -7.07 -2.31 7.63
CA ALA A 52 -7.52 -2.39 9.00
C ALA A 52 -6.61 -1.56 9.90
N LEU A 53 -7.16 -0.55 10.53
CA LEU A 53 -6.43 0.30 11.45
C LEU A 53 -7.15 0.31 12.79
N PRO A 54 -6.45 0.46 13.87
CA PRO A 54 -5.00 0.57 13.95
C PRO A 54 -4.32 -0.78 13.93
N PHE A 55 -3.05 -0.79 13.64
CA PHE A 55 -2.27 -2.01 13.81
C PHE A 55 -0.89 -1.62 14.31
N GLU A 56 -0.16 -2.61 14.84
CA GLU A 56 1.16 -2.36 15.36
C GLU A 56 2.20 -2.95 14.43
N THR A 57 3.34 -2.31 14.35
CA THR A 57 4.45 -2.82 13.58
C THR A 57 5.73 -2.36 14.24
N THR A 58 6.84 -2.95 13.83
CA THR A 58 8.14 -2.59 14.41
C THR A 58 8.94 -1.84 13.37
N MET A 59 9.46 -0.67 13.76
CA MET A 59 10.29 0.12 12.90
C MET A 59 11.61 0.36 13.59
N LEU A 60 12.68 -0.05 12.96
CA LEU A 60 14.03 0.11 13.53
C LEU A 60 14.08 -0.43 14.96
N GLY A 61 13.46 -1.57 15.16
CA GLY A 61 13.47 -2.21 16.45
C GLY A 61 12.51 -1.65 17.48
N VAL A 62 11.69 -0.68 17.08
CA VAL A 62 10.77 -0.02 18.01
C VAL A 62 9.35 -0.31 17.61
N LEU A 63 8.54 -0.71 18.57
CA LEU A 63 7.14 -1.00 18.31
C LEU A 63 6.37 0.31 18.21
N VAL A 64 5.62 0.47 17.14
CA VAL A 64 4.81 1.67 16.94
C VAL A 64 3.40 1.25 16.54
N LYS A 65 2.46 2.13 16.74
CA LYS A 65 1.08 1.88 16.37
C LYS A 65 0.72 2.75 15.17
N VAL A 66 0.20 2.14 14.13
CA VAL A 66 -0.25 2.88 12.96
C VAL A 66 -1.72 3.18 13.18
N VAL A 67 -2.05 4.44 13.32
CA VAL A 67 -3.39 4.82 13.75
C VAL A 67 -4.23 5.46 12.65
N ALA A 68 -3.61 5.99 11.62
CA ALA A 68 -4.35 6.69 10.58
C ALA A 68 -3.51 6.83 9.33
N LEU A 69 -4.14 7.25 8.26
CA LEU A 69 -3.45 7.58 7.02
C LEU A 69 -3.72 9.03 6.70
N ASP A 70 -2.86 9.61 5.89
CA ASP A 70 -3.03 10.99 5.47
C ASP A 70 -2.38 11.16 4.11
N VAL A 71 -2.66 12.25 3.46
CA VAL A 71 -2.06 12.58 2.19
C VAL A 71 -1.18 13.80 2.40
N ARG A 72 0.10 13.67 2.05
CA ARG A 72 1.03 14.76 2.20
C ARG A 72 1.63 15.06 0.85
N GLY A 73 1.59 16.29 0.47
CA GLY A 73 2.04 16.75 -0.82
C GLY A 73 3.04 15.88 -1.54
N ASP A 74 4.30 16.06 -1.24
CA ASP A 74 5.33 15.36 -2.00
C ASP A 74 5.47 13.90 -1.64
N ASN A 75 5.00 13.51 -0.48
CA ASN A 75 5.18 12.15 -0.03
C ASN A 75 4.02 11.24 -0.35
N GLY A 76 2.97 11.78 -0.90
CA GLY A 76 1.81 10.97 -1.23
C GLY A 76 1.10 10.51 0.03
N ILE A 77 0.84 9.23 0.11
CA ILE A 77 0.10 8.69 1.24
C ILE A 77 1.05 8.29 2.34
N VAL A 78 0.77 8.76 3.55
CA VAL A 78 1.63 8.46 4.68
C VAL A 78 0.81 7.79 5.78
N ALA A 79 1.49 7.01 6.59
CA ALA A 79 0.90 6.39 7.77
C ALA A 79 1.27 7.23 8.97
N ILE A 80 0.29 7.47 9.83
CA ILE A 80 0.54 8.21 11.05
C ILE A 80 0.83 7.20 12.13
N CYS A 81 2.02 7.26 12.66
CA CYS A 81 2.50 6.29 13.63
C CYS A 81 2.69 6.95 14.98
N THR A 82 2.32 6.26 16.04
CA THR A 82 2.47 6.81 17.39
C THR A 82 3.24 5.84 18.26
N ARG A 83 3.91 6.40 19.25
CA ARG A 83 4.58 5.64 20.25
C ARG A 83 4.56 6.51 21.49
N GLY A 84 3.72 6.14 22.46
CA GLY A 84 3.53 7.00 23.61
C GLY A 84 2.96 8.33 23.17
N ARG A 85 3.65 9.39 23.46
CA ARG A 85 3.19 10.71 23.07
C ARG A 85 3.75 11.14 21.75
N GLU A 86 4.64 10.35 21.17
CA GLU A 86 5.27 10.75 19.94
C GLU A 86 4.42 10.33 18.75
N ARG A 87 4.49 11.13 17.71
CA ARG A 87 3.68 10.92 16.54
C ARG A 87 4.51 11.31 15.34
N GLN A 88 4.47 10.49 14.32
CA GLN A 88 5.30 10.74 13.15
C GLN A 88 4.61 10.20 11.92
N SER A 89 4.78 10.83 10.78
CA SER A 89 4.26 10.32 9.54
C SER A 89 5.37 9.61 8.79
N VAL A 90 5.00 8.48 8.18
CA VAL A 90 5.94 7.64 7.44
C VAL A 90 5.28 7.31 6.12
N PRO A 91 5.97 7.48 4.99
CA PRO A 91 5.36 7.10 3.72
C PRO A 91 4.88 5.66 3.80
N ILE A 92 3.67 5.42 3.32
CA ILE A 92 3.06 4.11 3.50
C ILE A 92 3.90 3.01 2.88
N LEU A 93 4.62 3.31 1.81
CA LEU A 93 5.42 2.30 1.15
C LEU A 93 6.71 1.98 1.87
N ASP A 94 7.09 2.81 2.84
CA ASP A 94 8.28 2.55 3.63
C ASP A 94 7.96 1.89 4.96
N LEU A 95 6.69 1.66 5.21
CA LEU A 95 6.27 1.13 6.49
C LEU A 95 6.45 -0.38 6.53
N PRO A 96 7.17 -0.92 7.51
CA PRO A 96 7.25 -2.36 7.65
C PRO A 96 5.88 -2.90 8.04
N LEU A 97 5.55 -4.07 7.54
CA LEU A 97 4.26 -4.67 7.85
C LEU A 97 4.45 -5.82 8.81
N PRO A 98 3.57 -5.97 9.76
CA PRO A 98 3.73 -7.03 10.75
C PRO A 98 3.28 -8.36 10.19
N SER A 99 3.54 -9.40 10.94
CA SER A 99 3.08 -10.72 10.61
C SER A 99 2.23 -11.21 11.78
N PRO A 100 0.99 -11.58 11.56
CA PRO A 100 0.32 -11.63 10.26
C PRO A 100 0.02 -10.23 9.72
N ARG A 101 -0.14 -10.15 8.43
CA ARG A 101 -0.36 -8.87 7.79
C ARG A 101 -1.78 -8.37 8.08
N PRO A 102 -1.96 -7.06 8.25
CA PRO A 102 -3.30 -6.53 8.49
C PRO A 102 -4.19 -6.74 7.28
N GLU A 103 -5.48 -6.78 7.53
CA GLU A 103 -6.42 -6.90 6.46
C GLU A 103 -6.35 -5.67 5.58
N GLY A 104 -6.46 -5.87 4.28
CA GLY A 104 -6.44 -4.75 3.34
C GLY A 104 -5.07 -4.38 2.84
N VAL A 105 -4.03 -5.08 3.28
CA VAL A 105 -2.68 -4.74 2.89
C VAL A 105 -2.46 -4.92 1.40
N GLU A 106 -3.31 -5.68 0.72
CA GLU A 106 -3.16 -5.83 -0.71
C GLU A 106 -3.32 -4.50 -1.42
N TRP A 107 -4.03 -3.55 -0.82
CA TRP A 107 -4.16 -2.25 -1.43
C TRP A 107 -2.86 -1.46 -1.36
N ILE A 108 -2.03 -1.72 -0.35
CA ILE A 108 -0.70 -1.14 -0.30
C ILE A 108 0.14 -1.70 -1.43
N GLU A 109 0.02 -3.01 -1.69
CA GLU A 109 0.78 -3.60 -2.76
C GLU A 109 0.33 -3.09 -4.12
N ALA A 110 -0.96 -2.90 -4.29
CA ALA A 110 -1.46 -2.37 -5.55
C ALA A 110 -0.97 -0.94 -5.77
N TYR A 111 -0.96 -0.14 -4.72
CA TYR A 111 -0.47 1.22 -4.79
C TYR A 111 1.01 1.23 -5.15
N ARG A 112 1.79 0.35 -4.53
CA ARG A 112 3.20 0.25 -4.83
C ARG A 112 3.42 -0.12 -6.29
N HIS A 113 2.63 -1.06 -6.77
CA HIS A 113 2.75 -1.51 -8.13
C HIS A 113 2.42 -0.38 -9.11
N TRP A 114 1.36 0.35 -8.81
CA TRP A 114 0.96 1.45 -9.66
C TRP A 114 2.02 2.55 -9.73
N LEU A 115 2.59 2.90 -8.58
CA LEU A 115 3.63 3.90 -8.55
C LEU A 115 4.90 3.40 -9.20
N GLY A 116 5.15 2.12 -9.11
CA GLY A 116 6.41 1.59 -9.57
C GLY A 116 6.51 1.29 -11.03
N GLY A 117 5.44 1.51 -11.79
CA GLY A 117 5.61 1.26 -13.19
C GLY A 117 4.55 0.43 -13.82
N TRP A 118 3.34 0.57 -13.37
CA TRP A 118 2.25 -0.07 -14.05
C TRP A 118 2.37 0.27 -15.52
N PRO A 119 1.96 -0.61 -16.41
CA PRO A 119 2.30 -0.49 -17.84
C PRO A 119 2.19 0.90 -18.43
N ARG A 120 1.16 1.59 -18.13
CA ARG A 120 0.99 2.88 -18.75
C ARG A 120 2.01 3.86 -18.28
N THR A 121 2.79 3.53 -17.27
CA THR A 121 3.72 4.46 -16.76
C THR A 121 5.13 4.20 -17.11
N LEU A 122 5.39 3.28 -18.00
CA LEU A 122 6.75 3.05 -18.33
C LEU A 122 7.45 4.31 -18.74
N ALA A 123 6.87 5.04 -19.63
CA ALA A 123 7.47 6.26 -20.05
C ALA A 123 7.43 7.27 -18.94
N THR A 124 6.35 7.32 -18.28
CA THR A 124 6.20 8.30 -17.24
C THR A 124 7.15 8.06 -16.10
N ALA A 125 7.32 6.81 -15.77
CA ALA A 125 8.18 6.48 -14.67
C ALA A 125 9.58 6.94 -14.95
N ARG A 126 10.02 6.79 -16.16
CA ARG A 126 11.31 7.21 -16.46
C ARG A 126 11.43 8.68 -16.38
N ALA A 127 10.47 9.36 -16.87
CA ALA A 127 10.51 10.79 -16.85
C ALA A 127 10.61 11.26 -15.42
N ARG A 128 9.85 10.65 -14.55
CA ARG A 128 9.90 11.06 -13.22
C ARG A 128 11.18 10.76 -12.58
N ARG A 129 11.71 9.64 -12.89
CA ARG A 129 12.88 9.29 -12.25
C ARG A 129 14.03 10.04 -12.67
N SER A 130 14.00 10.46 -13.85
CA SER A 130 15.13 11.15 -14.32
C SER A 130 15.24 12.46 -13.67
N VAL A 131 14.29 12.82 -12.96
CA VAL A 131 14.48 14.06 -12.31
C VAL A 131 15.19 13.89 -11.09
#